data_9c66956f592572a412bc080733d396fe
#
_entry.id   9c66956f592572a412bc080733d396fe
#
_cell.length_a   1.000
_cell.length_b   1.000
_cell.length_c   1.000
_cell.angle_alpha   90.00
_cell.angle_beta   90.00
_cell.angle_gamma   90.00
#
_symmetry.space_group_name_H-M   'P 1'
#
loop_
_entity.id
_entity.type
_entity.pdbx_description
1 polymer ?
#
loop_
_entity_poly.entity_id
_entity_poly.type
_entity_poly.pdbx_seq_one_letter_code
_entity_poly.pdbx_strand_id
1 'polypeptide(L)'
;MTLTHRSTAFFPVQRSLLVLTLLGASALAQAQTSAVPPPANVVQLSASGFKEVQQDWLSMSLNTTKEGPDAGTVQNQLKVALDAALAVAKSAAVPQQLEVRTGQFSLYPRYSSSGKINGWQGSTELVLEGRDFARISATAGKIQSLT
;
A
#
# COMPACT_ATOMS: atom_id res chain seq x y z
N MET A 1 12.43 -21.69 80.93
CA MET A 1 13.05 -20.41 81.30
C MET A 1 12.78 -19.44 80.17
N THR A 2 11.85 -18.58 80.45
CA THR A 2 11.18 -17.60 79.54
C THR A 2 12.04 -16.37 79.33
N LEU A 3 12.17 -15.87 78.15
CA LEU A 3 12.47 -14.45 77.94
C LEU A 3 11.73 -13.97 76.69
N THR A 4 10.70 -13.21 76.97
CA THR A 4 9.93 -12.37 76.03
C THR A 4 10.76 -11.13 75.67
N HIS A 5 10.91 -10.86 74.37
CA HIS A 5 11.41 -9.56 73.91
C HIS A 5 10.30 -8.82 73.18
N ARG A 6 9.75 -7.79 73.83
CA ARG A 6 8.86 -6.78 73.23
C ARG A 6 9.70 -5.83 72.37
N SER A 7 9.44 -5.75 71.10
CA SER A 7 9.96 -4.69 70.27
C SER A 7 8.85 -3.70 69.96
N THR A 8 9.04 -2.51 70.48
CA THR A 8 8.19 -1.33 70.26
C THR A 8 8.40 -0.78 68.87
N ALA A 9 7.34 -0.76 68.07
CA ALA A 9 7.33 -0.13 66.77
C ALA A 9 7.29 1.40 66.94
N PHE A 10 8.36 2.06 66.58
CA PHE A 10 8.42 3.51 66.41
C PHE A 10 8.03 3.88 64.98
N PHE A 11 6.87 4.42 64.78
CA PHE A 11 6.46 4.94 63.48
C PHE A 11 7.02 6.35 63.28
N PRO A 12 7.78 6.60 62.22
CA PRO A 12 8.23 7.94 61.90
C PRO A 12 7.09 8.72 61.19
N VAL A 13 6.49 9.64 61.91
CA VAL A 13 5.50 10.63 61.41
C VAL A 13 6.08 11.56 60.31
N GLN A 14 7.37 11.49 60.08
CA GLN A 14 8.12 12.37 59.20
C GLN A 14 8.00 12.01 57.71
N ARG A 15 7.50 10.82 57.34
CA ARG A 15 7.33 10.43 55.94
C ARG A 15 6.03 10.97 55.30
N SER A 16 5.02 11.32 56.11
CA SER A 16 3.76 11.80 55.60
C SER A 16 3.78 13.27 55.18
N LEU A 17 4.72 14.07 55.71
CA LEU A 17 4.83 15.50 55.38
C LEU A 17 5.52 15.72 54.02
N LEU A 18 6.42 14.81 53.61
CA LEU A 18 7.19 14.93 52.36
C LEU A 18 6.35 14.53 51.13
N VAL A 19 5.35 13.68 51.29
CA VAL A 19 4.44 13.26 50.22
C VAL A 19 3.42 14.33 49.90
N LEU A 20 2.99 15.11 50.90
CA LEU A 20 2.01 16.17 50.71
C LEU A 20 2.57 17.40 49.98
N THR A 21 3.89 17.65 50.11
CA THR A 21 4.56 18.77 49.44
C THR A 21 4.87 18.48 47.95
N LEU A 22 4.98 17.19 47.55
CA LEU A 22 5.19 16.82 46.13
C LEU A 22 3.90 16.88 45.30
N LEU A 23 2.72 16.71 45.92
CA LEU A 23 1.43 16.83 45.22
C LEU A 23 1.03 18.29 44.92
N GLY A 24 1.58 19.24 45.65
CA GLY A 24 1.26 20.67 45.48
C GLY A 24 2.00 21.35 44.31
N ALA A 25 3.12 20.78 43.87
CA ALA A 25 3.98 21.39 42.80
C ALA A 25 3.55 21.07 41.37
N SER A 26 2.67 20.08 41.19
CA SER A 26 2.24 19.68 39.82
C SER A 26 1.02 20.46 39.29
N ALA A 27 0.42 21.34 40.07
CA ALA A 27 -0.77 22.08 39.66
C ALA A 27 -0.49 23.41 38.92
N LEU A 28 0.78 23.78 38.72
CA LEU A 28 1.18 25.07 38.09
C LEU A 28 1.71 24.97 36.70
N ALA A 29 1.77 23.77 36.09
CA ALA A 29 2.06 23.61 34.67
C ALA A 29 0.77 23.80 33.85
N GLN A 30 0.16 24.96 33.97
CA GLN A 30 -0.81 25.44 32.99
C GLN A 30 -0.03 25.76 31.73
N ALA A 31 -0.10 24.85 30.75
CA ALA A 31 0.37 25.14 29.40
C ALA A 31 -0.39 26.40 28.92
N GLN A 32 0.30 27.52 28.88
CA GLN A 32 -0.19 28.69 28.16
C GLN A 32 -0.22 28.32 26.69
N THR A 33 -1.37 27.81 26.23
CA THR A 33 -1.68 27.83 24.81
C THR A 33 -1.73 29.29 24.41
N SER A 34 -0.63 29.79 23.82
CA SER A 34 -0.63 31.08 23.17
C SER A 34 -1.68 31.01 22.08
N ALA A 35 -2.87 31.51 22.37
CA ALA A 35 -3.90 31.68 21.35
C ALA A 35 -3.32 32.68 20.35
N VAL A 36 -2.88 32.18 19.19
CA VAL A 36 -2.51 33.05 18.08
C VAL A 36 -3.77 33.84 17.75
N PRO A 37 -3.73 35.19 17.91
CA PRO A 37 -4.90 35.98 17.59
C PRO A 37 -5.31 35.71 16.14
N PRO A 38 -6.61 35.61 15.84
CA PRO A 38 -7.05 35.39 14.48
C PRO A 38 -6.53 36.55 13.60
N PRO A 39 -6.04 36.26 12.39
CA PRO A 39 -5.52 37.30 11.51
C PRO A 39 -6.62 38.33 11.27
N ALA A 40 -6.33 39.61 11.60
CA ALA A 40 -7.22 40.71 11.36
C ALA A 40 -7.05 41.19 9.90
N ASN A 41 -8.15 41.64 9.27
CA ASN A 41 -8.16 42.16 7.90
C ASN A 41 -7.73 41.16 6.80
N VAL A 42 -7.93 39.84 7.03
CA VAL A 42 -7.70 38.80 6.05
C VAL A 42 -9.03 38.36 5.49
N VAL A 43 -9.18 38.46 4.19
CA VAL A 43 -10.30 37.89 3.42
C VAL A 43 -9.79 36.65 2.69
N GLN A 44 -10.36 35.50 3.04
CA GLN A 44 -10.05 34.24 2.35
C GLN A 44 -11.15 33.97 1.32
N LEU A 45 -10.79 34.03 0.05
CA LEU A 45 -11.67 33.75 -1.05
C LEU A 45 -11.23 32.43 -1.69
N SER A 46 -12.17 31.54 -1.93
CA SER A 46 -11.95 30.33 -2.71
C SER A 46 -12.96 30.29 -3.85
N ALA A 47 -12.47 29.97 -5.04
CA ALA A 47 -13.32 29.71 -6.21
C ALA A 47 -12.95 28.34 -6.77
N SER A 48 -13.95 27.57 -7.15
CA SER A 48 -13.78 26.30 -7.86
C SER A 48 -14.49 26.38 -9.20
N GLY A 49 -13.86 25.80 -10.22
CA GLY A 49 -14.46 25.64 -11.54
C GLY A 49 -14.33 24.17 -11.97
N PHE A 50 -15.25 23.71 -12.78
CA PHE A 50 -15.15 22.41 -13.42
C PHE A 50 -15.26 22.57 -14.93
N LYS A 51 -14.62 21.66 -15.65
CA LYS A 51 -14.71 21.55 -17.10
C LYS A 51 -14.91 20.08 -17.44
N GLU A 52 -15.98 19.79 -18.15
CA GLU A 52 -16.17 18.48 -18.75
C GLU A 52 -15.25 18.33 -19.96
N VAL A 53 -14.50 17.24 -20.01
CA VAL A 53 -13.67 16.86 -21.16
C VAL A 53 -14.06 15.45 -21.57
N GLN A 54 -14.17 15.23 -22.88
CA GLN A 54 -14.40 13.90 -23.42
C GLN A 54 -13.17 13.03 -23.16
N GLN A 55 -13.41 11.79 -22.68
CA GLN A 55 -12.33 10.81 -22.54
C GLN A 55 -11.94 10.31 -23.92
N ASP A 56 -10.72 10.60 -24.32
CA ASP A 56 -10.15 10.26 -25.63
C ASP A 56 -8.96 9.30 -25.52
N TRP A 57 -8.74 8.73 -24.33
CA TRP A 57 -7.66 7.79 -24.05
C TRP A 57 -8.20 6.54 -23.34
N LEU A 58 -7.90 5.37 -23.90
CA LEU A 58 -8.21 4.07 -23.30
C LEU A 58 -6.92 3.41 -22.84
N SER A 59 -6.92 2.87 -21.63
CA SER A 59 -5.87 1.98 -21.12
C SER A 59 -6.49 0.66 -20.71
N MET A 60 -5.96 -0.45 -21.21
CA MET A 60 -6.44 -1.80 -20.97
C MET A 60 -5.30 -2.70 -20.51
N SER A 61 -5.44 -3.33 -19.35
CA SER A 61 -4.48 -4.27 -18.79
C SER A 61 -4.92 -5.71 -19.02
N LEU A 62 -4.03 -6.51 -19.58
CA LEU A 62 -4.20 -7.95 -19.80
C LEU A 62 -3.24 -8.69 -18.86
N ASN A 63 -3.78 -9.53 -17.99
CA ASN A 63 -3.02 -10.27 -17.00
C ASN A 63 -3.09 -11.77 -17.30
N THR A 64 -1.94 -12.45 -17.18
CA THR A 64 -1.90 -13.91 -17.18
C THR A 64 -1.19 -14.42 -15.94
N THR A 65 -1.70 -15.54 -15.40
CA THR A 65 -1.16 -16.20 -14.20
C THR A 65 -0.80 -17.63 -14.55
N LYS A 66 0.36 -18.08 -14.09
CA LYS A 66 0.81 -19.47 -14.24
C LYS A 66 1.24 -20.02 -12.88
N GLU A 67 1.06 -21.34 -12.72
CA GLU A 67 1.47 -22.07 -11.52
C GLU A 67 2.33 -23.27 -11.92
N GLY A 68 3.26 -23.65 -11.05
CA GLY A 68 4.10 -24.79 -11.32
C GLY A 68 4.89 -25.26 -10.09
N PRO A 69 5.61 -26.38 -10.22
CA PRO A 69 6.36 -26.96 -9.10
C PRO A 69 7.59 -26.15 -8.70
N ASP A 70 8.17 -25.41 -9.63
CA ASP A 70 9.38 -24.60 -9.40
C ASP A 70 9.29 -23.23 -10.08
N ALA A 71 10.09 -22.30 -9.58
CA ALA A 71 10.11 -20.91 -10.04
C ALA A 71 10.53 -20.76 -11.50
N GLY A 72 11.51 -21.56 -11.96
CA GLY A 72 12.03 -21.50 -13.32
C GLY A 72 10.99 -21.91 -14.35
N THR A 73 10.24 -22.98 -14.08
CA THR A 73 9.14 -23.44 -14.92
C THR A 73 8.07 -22.34 -15.06
N VAL A 74 7.63 -21.74 -13.95
CA VAL A 74 6.61 -20.68 -13.96
C VAL A 74 7.12 -19.46 -14.70
N GLN A 75 8.36 -19.04 -14.46
CA GLN A 75 8.98 -17.91 -15.15
C GLN A 75 9.05 -18.13 -16.67
N ASN A 76 9.44 -19.30 -17.11
CA ASN A 76 9.51 -19.63 -18.54
C ASN A 76 8.11 -19.62 -19.19
N GLN A 77 7.10 -20.18 -18.52
CA GLN A 77 5.73 -20.16 -19.03
C GLN A 77 5.18 -18.73 -19.15
N LEU A 78 5.43 -17.88 -18.15
CA LEU A 78 5.04 -16.47 -18.20
C LEU A 78 5.76 -15.72 -19.32
N LYS A 79 7.06 -15.99 -19.50
CA LYS A 79 7.83 -15.39 -20.58
C LYS A 79 7.27 -15.76 -21.95
N VAL A 80 6.99 -17.04 -22.19
CA VAL A 80 6.43 -17.50 -23.47
C VAL A 80 5.07 -16.86 -23.74
N ALA A 81 4.19 -16.79 -22.72
CA ALA A 81 2.89 -16.17 -22.86
C ALA A 81 3.01 -14.65 -23.14
N LEU A 82 3.91 -13.97 -22.44
CA LEU A 82 4.16 -12.54 -22.66
C LEU A 82 4.76 -12.26 -24.03
N ASP A 83 5.73 -13.04 -24.48
CA ASP A 83 6.36 -12.88 -25.79
C ASP A 83 5.33 -13.07 -26.94
N ALA A 84 4.45 -14.06 -26.82
CA ALA A 84 3.38 -14.29 -27.78
C ALA A 84 2.39 -13.10 -27.82
N ALA A 85 1.97 -12.61 -26.65
CA ALA A 85 1.09 -11.45 -26.52
C ALA A 85 1.75 -10.18 -27.09
N LEU A 86 3.03 -9.95 -26.77
CA LEU A 86 3.82 -8.83 -27.29
C LEU A 86 3.97 -8.86 -28.82
N ALA A 87 4.15 -10.02 -29.42
CA ALA A 87 4.25 -10.15 -30.88
C ALA A 87 2.96 -9.65 -31.56
N VAL A 88 1.79 -10.06 -31.04
CA VAL A 88 0.49 -9.61 -31.56
C VAL A 88 0.29 -8.12 -31.30
N ALA A 89 0.57 -7.66 -30.08
CA ALA A 89 0.38 -6.26 -29.72
C ALA A 89 1.27 -5.31 -30.55
N LYS A 90 2.55 -5.64 -30.69
CA LYS A 90 3.51 -4.84 -31.49
C LYS A 90 3.16 -4.79 -32.96
N SER A 91 2.60 -5.85 -33.54
CA SER A 91 2.16 -5.84 -34.96
C SER A 91 0.98 -4.89 -35.18
N ALA A 92 0.19 -4.59 -34.14
CA ALA A 92 -0.95 -3.67 -34.18
C ALA A 92 -0.60 -2.25 -33.70
N ALA A 93 0.61 -2.05 -33.14
CA ALA A 93 1.00 -0.78 -32.53
C ALA A 93 1.11 0.35 -33.56
N VAL A 94 0.55 1.50 -33.24
CA VAL A 94 0.63 2.73 -34.01
C VAL A 94 0.76 3.89 -33.02
N PRO A 95 1.76 4.78 -33.19
CA PRO A 95 1.99 5.88 -32.24
C PRO A 95 0.71 6.66 -31.93
N GLN A 96 0.46 6.95 -30.67
CA GLN A 96 -0.69 7.64 -30.11
C GLN A 96 -2.06 6.94 -30.32
N GLN A 97 -2.17 5.96 -31.21
CA GLN A 97 -3.40 5.20 -31.46
C GLN A 97 -3.46 3.91 -30.65
N LEU A 98 -2.36 3.14 -30.68
CA LEU A 98 -2.16 1.95 -29.84
C LEU A 98 -0.70 1.86 -29.47
N GLU A 99 -0.42 2.07 -28.22
CA GLU A 99 0.88 1.89 -27.59
C GLU A 99 0.87 0.63 -26.72
N VAL A 100 2.03 -0.03 -26.63
CA VAL A 100 2.20 -1.31 -25.94
C VAL A 100 3.25 -1.17 -24.86
N ARG A 101 2.90 -1.57 -23.65
CA ARG A 101 3.80 -1.54 -22.50
C ARG A 101 3.65 -2.80 -21.67
N THR A 102 4.76 -3.33 -21.18
CA THR A 102 4.73 -4.39 -20.17
C THR A 102 4.47 -3.76 -18.81
N GLY A 103 3.56 -4.36 -18.04
CA GLY A 103 3.24 -3.96 -16.68
C GLY A 103 4.04 -4.74 -15.65
N GLN A 104 3.37 -5.10 -14.56
CA GLN A 104 4.00 -5.78 -13.44
C GLN A 104 4.32 -7.24 -13.79
N PHE A 105 5.47 -7.71 -13.29
CA PHE A 105 5.83 -9.11 -13.22
C PHE A 105 5.98 -9.52 -11.76
N SER A 106 5.37 -10.63 -11.35
CA SER A 106 5.47 -11.16 -10.00
C SER A 106 5.70 -12.67 -10.01
N LEU A 107 6.44 -13.17 -9.02
CA LEU A 107 6.71 -14.59 -8.82
C LEU A 107 6.90 -14.83 -7.32
N TYR A 108 6.14 -15.75 -6.73
CA TYR A 108 6.18 -16.04 -5.31
C TYR A 108 5.90 -17.51 -5.03
N PRO A 109 6.46 -18.05 -3.92
CA PRO A 109 6.20 -19.43 -3.52
C PRO A 109 4.78 -19.57 -2.97
N ARG A 110 4.19 -20.73 -3.20
CA ARG A 110 2.95 -21.19 -2.56
C ARG A 110 3.30 -22.09 -1.39
N TYR A 111 2.54 -21.95 -0.31
CA TYR A 111 2.76 -22.72 0.91
C TYR A 111 1.58 -23.66 1.17
N SER A 112 1.89 -24.88 1.62
CA SER A 112 0.93 -25.83 2.14
C SER A 112 0.42 -25.41 3.52
N SER A 113 -0.63 -26.06 4.02
CA SER A 113 -1.13 -25.87 5.39
C SER A 113 -0.08 -26.17 6.49
N SER A 114 0.93 -26.98 6.15
CA SER A 114 2.06 -27.29 7.03
C SER A 114 3.22 -26.28 6.96
N GLY A 115 3.06 -25.17 6.21
CA GLY A 115 4.08 -24.12 6.06
C GLY A 115 5.24 -24.47 5.13
N LYS A 116 5.17 -25.59 4.40
CA LYS A 116 6.19 -25.98 3.42
C LYS A 116 5.82 -25.45 2.05
N ILE A 117 6.84 -25.05 1.26
CA ILE A 117 6.64 -24.67 -0.13
C ILE A 117 6.12 -25.89 -0.90
N ASN A 118 4.97 -25.74 -1.56
CA ASN A 118 4.33 -26.77 -2.38
C ASN A 118 4.18 -26.39 -3.84
N GLY A 119 4.81 -25.31 -4.29
CA GLY A 119 4.80 -24.82 -5.64
C GLY A 119 5.09 -23.34 -5.73
N TRP A 120 4.98 -22.81 -6.94
CA TRP A 120 5.19 -21.42 -7.27
C TRP A 120 4.03 -20.89 -8.11
N GLN A 121 3.76 -19.63 -7.97
CA GLN A 121 2.77 -18.90 -8.74
C GLN A 121 3.38 -17.58 -9.19
N GLY A 122 3.10 -17.20 -10.43
CA GLY A 122 3.51 -15.91 -10.93
C GLY A 122 2.46 -15.31 -11.85
N SER A 123 2.58 -14.03 -12.09
CA SER A 123 1.75 -13.30 -13.03
C SER A 123 2.57 -12.27 -13.81
N THR A 124 2.09 -11.96 -15.01
CA THR A 124 2.64 -10.87 -15.82
C THR A 124 1.50 -10.10 -16.47
N GLU A 125 1.76 -8.83 -16.74
CA GLU A 125 0.82 -7.88 -17.27
C GLU A 125 1.31 -7.28 -18.58
N LEU A 126 0.39 -7.12 -19.52
CA LEU A 126 0.57 -6.35 -20.74
C LEU A 126 -0.45 -5.21 -20.75
N VAL A 127 -0.01 -3.99 -21.01
CA VAL A 127 -0.85 -2.81 -21.10
C VAL A 127 -0.93 -2.33 -22.53
N LEU A 128 -2.15 -2.17 -23.02
CA LEU A 128 -2.49 -1.57 -24.30
C LEU A 128 -3.16 -0.22 -24.04
N GLU A 129 -2.63 0.84 -24.61
CA GLU A 129 -3.19 2.17 -24.36
C GLU A 129 -3.15 3.04 -25.62
N GLY A 130 -4.07 4.02 -25.73
CA GLY A 130 -4.13 4.91 -26.86
C GLY A 130 -5.50 5.47 -27.14
N ARG A 131 -5.66 6.07 -28.33
CA ARG A 131 -6.89 6.75 -28.76
C ARG A 131 -7.79 5.91 -29.67
N ASP A 132 -7.26 4.87 -30.29
CA ASP A 132 -8.04 3.99 -31.16
C ASP A 132 -8.65 2.84 -30.34
N PHE A 133 -9.80 3.08 -29.73
CA PHE A 133 -10.51 2.14 -28.86
C PHE A 133 -10.87 0.84 -29.58
N ALA A 134 -11.23 0.92 -30.86
CA ALA A 134 -11.58 -0.25 -31.66
C ALA A 134 -10.36 -1.14 -31.89
N ARG A 135 -9.22 -0.57 -32.24
CA ARG A 135 -7.95 -1.27 -32.42
C ARG A 135 -7.48 -1.91 -31.12
N ILE A 136 -7.53 -1.19 -29.99
CA ILE A 136 -7.15 -1.70 -28.68
C ILE A 136 -8.00 -2.92 -28.32
N SER A 137 -9.33 -2.81 -28.42
CA SER A 137 -10.25 -3.89 -28.09
C SER A 137 -10.07 -5.12 -28.99
N ALA A 138 -9.89 -4.92 -30.31
CA ALA A 138 -9.64 -6.00 -31.24
C ALA A 138 -8.30 -6.71 -30.99
N THR A 139 -7.26 -5.95 -30.63
CA THR A 139 -5.94 -6.48 -30.30
C THR A 139 -6.00 -7.27 -29.00
N ALA A 140 -6.67 -6.74 -27.98
CA ALA A 140 -6.89 -7.43 -26.72
C ALA A 140 -7.61 -8.77 -26.89
N GLY A 141 -8.68 -8.81 -27.73
CA GLY A 141 -9.39 -10.04 -28.03
C GLY A 141 -8.52 -11.11 -28.71
N LYS A 142 -7.62 -10.72 -29.61
CA LYS A 142 -6.63 -11.63 -30.23
C LYS A 142 -5.65 -12.19 -29.21
N ILE A 143 -5.19 -11.38 -28.26
CA ILE A 143 -4.25 -11.79 -27.22
C ILE A 143 -4.93 -12.75 -26.25
N GLN A 144 -6.17 -12.48 -25.84
CA GLN A 144 -6.92 -13.37 -24.95
C GLN A 144 -7.15 -14.76 -25.52
N SER A 145 -7.20 -14.91 -26.83
CA SER A 145 -7.35 -16.22 -27.48
C SER A 145 -6.05 -17.05 -27.46
N LEU A 146 -4.91 -16.48 -27.07
CA LEU A 146 -3.60 -17.15 -27.00
C LEU A 146 -3.27 -17.66 -25.58
N THR A 147 -3.97 -17.22 -24.56
CA THR A 147 -3.72 -17.54 -23.13
C THR A 147 -4.71 -18.55 -22.62
#